data_4004cd73e8fa022575267f6e562baf09
#
_entry.id   4004cd73e8fa022575267f6e562baf09
#
_cell.length_a   1.000
_cell.length_b   1.000
_cell.length_c   1.000
_cell.angle_alpha   90.00
_cell.angle_beta   90.00
_cell.angle_gamma   90.00
#
_symmetry.space_group_name_H-M   'P 1'
#
loop_
_entity.id
_entity.type
_entity.pdbx_description
1 polymer ?
#
loop_
_entity_poly.entity_id
_entity_poly.type
_entity_poly.pdbx_seq_one_letter_code
_entity_poly.pdbx_strand_id
1 'polypeptide(L)'
;MTVAPEQFDPAAAAGACPEWRSLPGEFFTSDEIYQADLDRVWRQGWLFAGHDCEIPSAGDYFTFNVGTDPLIVIRGEDGVVRAFHNVCRHRGTLLCRESSGSARQLVCPYHQWVYGKDGKLLSCRGMHEELDSDSLGLVPVATENLCGFIFVNLDDRPVDFGPARKQLEPMLKPQGVDRAKVARAVNYTVRANW
;
A
#
# COMPACT_ATOMS: atom_id res chain seq x y z
N MET A 1 -25.37 9.58 31.24
CA MET A 1 -25.94 9.14 29.95
C MET A 1 -25.03 9.68 28.90
N THR A 2 -24.11 8.86 28.43
CA THR A 2 -23.22 9.17 27.30
C THR A 2 -24.05 9.00 26.03
N VAL A 3 -24.39 10.10 25.39
CA VAL A 3 -24.99 10.08 24.05
C VAL A 3 -23.93 9.47 23.12
N ALA A 4 -24.26 8.35 22.46
CA ALA A 4 -23.42 7.80 21.43
C ALA A 4 -23.21 8.89 20.36
N PRO A 5 -21.99 9.09 19.85
CA PRO A 5 -21.78 10.05 18.78
C PRO A 5 -22.70 9.68 17.62
N GLU A 6 -23.49 10.63 17.12
CA GLU A 6 -24.28 10.46 15.91
C GLU A 6 -23.33 9.97 14.83
N GLN A 7 -23.67 8.84 14.23
CA GLN A 7 -22.83 8.21 13.21
C GLN A 7 -22.79 9.15 12.02
N PHE A 8 -21.65 9.78 11.76
CA PHE A 8 -21.45 10.67 10.62
C PHE A 8 -21.81 9.92 9.32
N ASP A 9 -22.76 10.45 8.57
CA ASP A 9 -23.13 9.95 7.24
C ASP A 9 -22.54 10.88 6.16
N PRO A 10 -21.38 10.48 5.55
CA PRO A 10 -20.74 11.29 4.53
C PRO A 10 -21.61 11.46 3.27
N ALA A 11 -22.46 10.48 2.93
CA ALA A 11 -23.33 10.57 1.76
C ALA A 11 -24.45 11.59 1.98
N ALA A 12 -25.05 11.61 3.18
CA ALA A 12 -26.05 12.61 3.53
C ALA A 12 -25.44 14.03 3.56
N ALA A 13 -24.24 14.17 4.13
CA ALA A 13 -23.55 15.44 4.20
C ALA A 13 -23.11 15.95 2.82
N ALA A 14 -22.61 15.07 1.94
CA ALA A 14 -22.28 15.41 0.56
C ALA A 14 -23.53 15.77 -0.26
N GLY A 15 -24.62 15.03 -0.08
CA GLY A 15 -25.90 15.30 -0.75
C GLY A 15 -26.58 16.61 -0.32
N ALA A 16 -26.28 17.11 0.86
CA ALA A 16 -26.75 18.40 1.36
C ALA A 16 -25.94 19.59 0.83
N CYS A 17 -24.80 19.35 0.17
CA CYS A 17 -23.94 20.40 -0.38
C CYS A 17 -24.47 20.86 -1.75
N PRO A 18 -24.75 22.16 -1.97
CA PRO A 18 -25.12 22.67 -3.30
C PRO A 18 -23.98 22.42 -4.31
N GLU A 19 -24.35 22.09 -5.56
CA GLU A 19 -23.39 21.77 -6.64
C GLU A 19 -22.31 22.83 -6.90
N TRP A 20 -22.56 24.06 -6.51
CA TRP A 20 -21.63 25.20 -6.70
C TRP A 20 -20.79 25.54 -5.46
N ARG A 21 -20.89 24.76 -4.39
CA ARG A 21 -20.11 24.94 -3.16
C ARG A 21 -19.17 23.77 -2.91
N SER A 22 -18.02 24.07 -2.28
CA SER A 22 -17.15 23.07 -1.71
C SER A 22 -17.84 22.33 -0.55
N LEU A 23 -17.37 21.15 -0.23
CA LEU A 23 -17.79 20.44 0.98
C LEU A 23 -17.58 21.31 2.23
N PRO A 24 -18.38 21.12 3.29
CA PRO A 24 -18.17 21.79 4.57
C PRO A 24 -16.75 21.61 5.11
N GLY A 25 -16.25 22.60 5.87
CA GLY A 25 -14.88 22.59 6.38
C GLY A 25 -14.52 21.37 7.23
N GLU A 26 -15.51 20.77 7.89
CA GLU A 26 -15.35 19.56 8.69
C GLU A 26 -14.82 18.37 7.86
N PHE A 27 -15.14 18.29 6.56
CA PHE A 27 -14.61 17.25 5.67
C PHE A 27 -13.09 17.30 5.54
N PHE A 28 -12.49 18.42 5.82
CA PHE A 28 -11.05 18.64 5.68
C PHE A 28 -10.32 18.68 7.03
N THR A 29 -11.05 18.62 8.16
CA THR A 29 -10.45 18.83 9.49
C THR A 29 -10.87 17.81 10.53
N SER A 30 -11.91 17.01 10.29
CA SER A 30 -12.39 15.99 11.24
C SER A 30 -11.57 14.70 11.11
N ASP A 31 -11.06 14.23 12.25
CA ASP A 31 -10.39 12.92 12.33
C ASP A 31 -11.36 11.77 12.03
N GLU A 32 -12.65 11.91 12.37
CA GLU A 32 -13.67 10.89 12.07
C GLU A 32 -13.89 10.74 10.57
N ILE A 33 -13.95 11.84 9.84
CA ILE A 33 -14.08 11.84 8.37
C ILE A 33 -12.81 11.26 7.75
N TYR A 34 -11.64 11.65 8.25
CA TYR A 34 -10.37 11.08 7.79
C TYR A 34 -10.32 9.57 7.96
N GLN A 35 -10.75 9.03 9.10
CA GLN A 35 -10.81 7.58 9.31
C GLN A 35 -11.82 6.92 8.37
N ALA A 36 -12.97 7.54 8.15
CA ALA A 36 -13.97 7.05 7.19
C ALA A 36 -13.43 7.04 5.75
N ASP A 37 -12.67 8.04 5.36
CA ASP A 37 -12.01 8.09 4.04
C ASP A 37 -10.93 7.01 3.92
N LEU A 38 -10.12 6.79 4.95
CA LEU A 38 -9.15 5.69 4.96
C LEU A 38 -9.85 4.35 4.76
N ASP A 39 -10.95 4.10 5.47
CA ASP A 39 -11.65 2.80 5.45
C ASP A 39 -12.43 2.57 4.16
N ARG A 40 -13.06 3.60 3.62
CA ARG A 40 -14.03 3.46 2.51
C ARG A 40 -13.44 3.81 1.14
N VAL A 41 -12.40 4.63 1.10
CA VAL A 41 -11.79 5.11 -0.15
C VAL A 41 -10.39 4.53 -0.31
N TRP A 42 -9.49 4.86 0.62
CA TRP A 42 -8.08 4.55 0.46
C TRP A 42 -7.76 3.07 0.58
N ARG A 43 -8.38 2.35 1.53
CA ARG A 43 -8.15 0.91 1.71
C ARG A 43 -8.87 0.05 0.69
N GLN A 44 -9.99 0.53 0.12
CA GLN A 44 -10.81 -0.23 -0.83
C GLN A 44 -10.49 0.12 -2.30
N GLY A 45 -9.79 1.21 -2.54
CA GLY A 45 -9.43 1.66 -3.88
C GLY A 45 -8.08 1.12 -4.36
N TRP A 46 -7.88 1.10 -5.69
CA TRP A 46 -6.57 0.90 -6.27
C TRP A 46 -5.76 2.18 -6.19
N LEU A 47 -4.64 2.13 -5.47
CA LEU A 47 -3.77 3.26 -5.20
C LEU A 47 -2.50 3.14 -6.05
N PHE A 48 -2.11 4.21 -6.69
CA PHE A 48 -0.80 4.30 -7.33
C PHE A 48 0.29 4.35 -6.25
N ALA A 49 1.16 3.34 -6.23
CA ALA A 49 2.22 3.22 -5.24
C ALA A 49 3.59 3.66 -5.78
N GLY A 50 3.88 3.44 -7.06
CA GLY A 50 5.17 3.76 -7.65
C GLY A 50 5.33 3.18 -9.05
N HIS A 51 6.56 3.17 -9.55
CA HIS A 51 6.85 2.69 -10.90
C HIS A 51 7.94 1.61 -10.90
N ASP A 52 7.85 0.67 -11.82
CA ASP A 52 8.78 -0.46 -12.02
C ASP A 52 10.25 -0.05 -12.07
N CYS A 53 10.54 1.12 -12.64
CA CYS A 53 11.90 1.62 -12.75
C CYS A 53 12.54 2.01 -11.41
N GLU A 54 11.75 2.12 -10.33
CA GLU A 54 12.26 2.38 -8.99
C GLU A 54 12.80 1.12 -8.31
N ILE A 55 12.38 -0.06 -8.79
CA ILE A 55 12.80 -1.37 -8.30
C ILE A 55 13.21 -2.27 -9.46
N PRO A 56 14.26 -1.91 -10.23
CA PRO A 56 14.62 -2.58 -11.49
C PRO A 56 15.15 -4.01 -11.31
N SER A 57 15.72 -4.34 -10.15
CA SER A 57 16.39 -5.62 -9.90
C SER A 57 15.71 -6.44 -8.82
N ALA A 58 15.87 -7.76 -8.87
CA ALA A 58 15.36 -8.65 -7.83
C ALA A 58 15.92 -8.25 -6.45
N GLY A 59 15.02 -8.07 -5.49
CA GLY A 59 15.32 -7.60 -4.14
C GLY A 59 15.21 -6.09 -3.96
N ASP A 60 15.15 -5.30 -5.02
CA ASP A 60 14.87 -3.87 -4.88
C ASP A 60 13.46 -3.67 -4.34
N TYR A 61 13.33 -2.72 -3.43
CA TYR A 61 12.07 -2.39 -2.78
C TYR A 61 11.93 -0.89 -2.52
N PHE A 62 10.71 -0.47 -2.35
CA PHE A 62 10.37 0.80 -1.70
C PHE A 62 9.26 0.60 -0.67
N THR A 63 9.16 1.52 0.30
CA THR A 63 8.08 1.54 1.29
C THR A 63 7.02 2.55 0.89
N PHE A 64 5.77 2.22 1.17
CA PHE A 64 4.61 3.04 0.86
C PHE A 64 3.62 2.97 2.04
N ASN A 65 3.08 4.10 2.47
CA ASN A 65 2.15 4.15 3.59
C ASN A 65 0.76 4.59 3.13
N VAL A 66 -0.27 3.91 3.61
CA VAL A 66 -1.66 4.31 3.45
C VAL A 66 -2.21 4.61 4.84
N GLY A 67 -2.24 5.88 5.20
CA GLY A 67 -2.52 6.27 6.59
C GLY A 67 -1.50 5.64 7.54
N THR A 68 -1.96 4.78 8.43
CA THR A 68 -1.15 4.04 9.41
C THR A 68 -0.69 2.67 8.91
N ASP A 69 -1.08 2.25 7.72
CA ASP A 69 -0.75 0.93 7.16
C ASP A 69 0.57 1.00 6.38
N PRO A 70 1.69 0.52 6.95
CA PRO A 70 2.96 0.50 6.26
C PRO A 70 3.00 -0.66 5.28
N LEU A 71 3.36 -0.40 4.03
CA LEU A 71 3.54 -1.38 2.98
C LEU A 71 4.99 -1.43 2.52
N ILE A 72 5.40 -2.57 2.01
CA ILE A 72 6.62 -2.76 1.24
C ILE A 72 6.26 -3.31 -0.14
N VAL A 73 6.77 -2.66 -1.17
CA VAL A 73 6.67 -3.11 -2.56
C VAL A 73 8.05 -3.60 -2.98
N ILE A 74 8.15 -4.85 -3.41
CA ILE A 74 9.44 -5.52 -3.67
C ILE A 74 9.39 -6.33 -4.96
N ARG A 75 10.50 -6.37 -5.69
CA ARG A 75 10.66 -7.26 -6.84
C ARG A 75 11.19 -8.61 -6.40
N GLY A 76 10.45 -9.67 -6.72
CA GLY A 76 10.84 -11.06 -6.47
C GLY A 76 11.98 -11.54 -7.37
N GLU A 77 12.53 -12.72 -7.06
CA GLU A 77 13.53 -13.42 -7.92
C GLU A 77 12.97 -13.77 -9.30
N ASP A 78 11.68 -13.99 -9.37
CA ASP A 78 10.93 -14.28 -10.60
C ASP A 78 10.61 -13.04 -11.43
N GLY A 79 11.09 -11.86 -10.99
CA GLY A 79 10.83 -10.57 -11.63
C GLY A 79 9.44 -9.98 -11.32
N VAL A 80 8.59 -10.71 -10.60
CA VAL A 80 7.23 -10.24 -10.26
C VAL A 80 7.30 -9.24 -9.11
N VAL A 81 6.62 -8.11 -9.26
CA VAL A 81 6.44 -7.12 -8.20
C VAL A 81 5.29 -7.56 -7.28
N ARG A 82 5.54 -7.52 -6.00
CA ARG A 82 4.58 -7.85 -4.95
C ARG A 82 4.56 -6.77 -3.89
N ALA A 83 3.42 -6.60 -3.26
CA ALA A 83 3.29 -5.77 -2.07
C ALA A 83 2.88 -6.61 -0.87
N PHE A 84 3.37 -6.23 0.30
CA PHE A 84 3.03 -6.84 1.58
C PHE A 84 2.85 -5.75 2.63
N HIS A 85 2.10 -6.06 3.70
CA HIS A 85 2.19 -5.26 4.90
C HIS A 85 3.63 -5.33 5.45
N ASN A 86 4.26 -4.19 5.65
CA ASN A 86 5.65 -4.06 6.12
C ASN A 86 5.77 -4.33 7.62
N VAL A 87 5.14 -5.42 8.08
CA VAL A 87 4.96 -5.76 9.48
C VAL A 87 5.33 -7.22 9.72
N CYS A 88 6.23 -7.47 10.67
CA CYS A 88 6.63 -8.81 11.07
C CYS A 88 5.48 -9.57 11.73
N ARG A 89 5.21 -10.79 11.28
CA ARG A 89 4.14 -11.67 11.79
C ARG A 89 4.35 -12.14 13.23
N HIS A 90 5.56 -11.97 13.78
CA HIS A 90 5.87 -12.35 15.15
C HIS A 90 5.25 -11.39 16.18
N ARG A 91 5.65 -10.10 16.14
CA ARG A 91 5.23 -9.07 17.13
C ARG A 91 5.02 -7.70 16.51
N GLY A 92 4.61 -7.63 15.26
CA GLY A 92 4.21 -6.37 14.64
C GLY A 92 5.34 -5.36 14.38
N THR A 93 6.61 -5.78 14.42
CA THR A 93 7.74 -4.88 14.17
C THR A 93 7.81 -4.53 12.70
N LEU A 94 8.05 -3.24 12.39
CA LEU A 94 8.32 -2.75 11.05
C LEU A 94 9.58 -3.44 10.49
N LEU A 95 9.49 -4.06 9.31
CA LEU A 95 10.57 -4.81 8.69
C LEU A 95 11.59 -3.89 8.01
N CYS A 96 11.13 -3.10 7.06
CA CYS A 96 11.96 -2.14 6.32
C CYS A 96 11.66 -0.73 6.79
N ARG A 97 12.67 -0.02 7.29
CA ARG A 97 12.55 1.34 7.83
C ARG A 97 12.94 2.40 6.82
N GLU A 98 13.78 2.01 5.86
CA GLU A 98 14.23 2.90 4.80
C GLU A 98 13.14 3.04 3.73
N SER A 99 13.07 4.20 3.11
CA SER A 99 12.10 4.48 2.05
C SER A 99 12.29 3.62 0.81
N SER A 100 13.52 3.16 0.56
CA SER A 100 13.87 2.26 -0.54
C SER A 100 15.19 1.57 -0.26
N GLY A 101 15.46 0.47 -0.95
CA GLY A 101 16.69 -0.27 -0.81
C GLY A 101 16.70 -1.55 -1.64
N SER A 102 17.69 -2.42 -1.37
CA SER A 102 17.77 -3.75 -1.97
C SER A 102 18.08 -4.77 -0.88
N ALA A 103 17.33 -5.86 -0.86
CA ALA A 103 17.44 -6.90 0.14
C ALA A 103 17.47 -8.30 -0.49
N ARG A 104 18.39 -9.14 -0.05
CA ARG A 104 18.39 -10.57 -0.41
C ARG A 104 17.19 -11.28 0.21
N GLN A 105 16.89 -10.92 1.46
CA GLN A 105 15.80 -11.43 2.29
C GLN A 105 15.34 -10.31 3.20
N LEU A 106 14.08 -10.33 3.61
CA LEU A 106 13.54 -9.37 4.57
C LEU A 106 13.75 -9.92 5.98
N VAL A 107 14.68 -9.30 6.71
CA VAL A 107 15.05 -9.75 8.07
C VAL A 107 14.45 -8.82 9.11
N CYS A 108 13.63 -9.36 10.00
CA CYS A 108 13.06 -8.60 11.11
C CYS A 108 14.17 -8.12 12.05
N PRO A 109 14.28 -6.80 12.32
CA PRO A 109 15.34 -6.26 13.16
C PRO A 109 15.18 -6.63 14.65
N TYR A 110 14.02 -7.16 15.06
CA TYR A 110 13.74 -7.46 16.47
C TYR A 110 14.19 -8.88 16.86
N HIS A 111 13.65 -9.93 16.24
CA HIS A 111 13.98 -11.31 16.58
C HIS A 111 14.50 -12.12 15.40
N GLN A 112 14.93 -11.45 14.34
CA GLN A 112 15.58 -12.06 13.18
C GLN A 112 14.73 -13.11 12.44
N TRP A 113 13.41 -12.95 12.46
CA TRP A 113 12.58 -13.69 11.54
C TRP A 113 12.91 -13.28 10.10
N VAL A 114 13.04 -14.25 9.22
CA VAL A 114 13.50 -14.06 7.85
C VAL A 114 12.39 -14.41 6.89
N TYR A 115 12.10 -13.49 5.98
CA TYR A 115 11.10 -13.69 4.92
C TYR A 115 11.76 -13.62 3.54
N GLY A 116 11.25 -14.44 2.63
CA GLY A 116 11.58 -14.35 1.21
C GLY A 116 10.98 -13.13 0.55
N LYS A 117 11.43 -12.83 -0.66
CA LYS A 117 10.87 -11.77 -1.51
C LYS A 117 9.47 -12.12 -2.03
N ASP A 118 9.07 -13.37 -1.90
CA ASP A 118 7.73 -13.90 -2.16
C ASP A 118 6.81 -13.83 -0.94
N GLY A 119 7.31 -13.28 0.18
CA GLY A 119 6.61 -13.12 1.44
C GLY A 119 6.62 -14.36 2.35
N LYS A 120 7.14 -15.50 1.91
CA LYS A 120 7.19 -16.71 2.73
C LYS A 120 8.12 -16.56 3.92
N LEU A 121 7.73 -17.14 5.08
CA LEU A 121 8.62 -17.24 6.22
C LEU A 121 9.68 -18.32 5.92
N LEU A 122 10.95 -17.91 5.90
CA LEU A 122 12.09 -18.79 5.63
C LEU A 122 12.75 -19.28 6.90
N SER A 123 12.73 -18.49 7.98
CA SER A 123 13.34 -18.82 9.26
C SER A 123 12.68 -18.07 10.40
N CYS A 124 12.36 -18.79 11.47
CA CYS A 124 11.78 -18.28 12.72
C CYS A 124 12.58 -18.82 13.92
N ARG A 125 13.89 -18.55 13.93
CA ARG A 125 14.83 -19.10 14.92
C ARG A 125 14.33 -18.91 16.35
N GLY A 126 14.40 -19.99 17.16
CA GLY A 126 13.99 -20.00 18.57
C GLY A 126 12.50 -20.24 18.80
N MET A 127 11.75 -20.58 17.76
CA MET A 127 10.34 -21.01 17.87
C MET A 127 10.22 -22.54 17.90
N HIS A 128 9.06 -23.03 18.34
CA HIS A 128 8.74 -24.46 18.38
C HIS A 128 8.75 -25.07 16.97
N GLU A 129 9.23 -26.32 16.85
CA GLU A 129 9.30 -27.06 15.58
C GLU A 129 7.92 -27.35 14.96
N GLU A 130 6.86 -27.36 15.79
CA GLU A 130 5.47 -27.58 15.38
C GLU A 130 4.80 -26.33 14.77
N LEU A 131 5.54 -25.21 14.68
CA LEU A 131 4.99 -23.99 14.13
C LEU A 131 4.74 -24.12 12.62
N ASP A 132 3.50 -23.90 12.20
CA ASP A 132 3.15 -23.86 10.77
C ASP A 132 3.73 -22.59 10.12
N SER A 133 4.95 -22.73 9.57
CA SER A 133 5.66 -21.61 8.91
C SER A 133 4.93 -21.09 7.67
N ASP A 134 4.12 -21.93 7.02
CA ASP A 134 3.40 -21.55 5.81
C ASP A 134 2.28 -20.54 6.11
N SER A 135 1.68 -20.62 7.29
CA SER A 135 0.65 -19.68 7.74
C SER A 135 1.21 -18.33 8.24
N LEU A 136 2.53 -18.23 8.43
CA LEU A 136 3.22 -17.09 9.04
C LEU A 136 4.01 -16.25 8.02
N GLY A 137 3.74 -16.41 6.75
CA GLY A 137 4.21 -15.51 5.71
C GLY A 137 3.73 -14.07 5.91
N LEU A 138 4.36 -13.12 5.25
CA LEU A 138 3.90 -11.72 5.22
C LEU A 138 2.49 -11.65 4.65
N VAL A 139 1.68 -10.76 5.20
CA VAL A 139 0.32 -10.53 4.68
C VAL A 139 0.43 -9.85 3.33
N PRO A 140 -0.04 -10.50 2.26
CA PRO A 140 0.03 -9.94 0.92
C PRO A 140 -0.97 -8.78 0.76
N VAL A 141 -0.61 -7.85 -0.10
CA VAL A 141 -1.48 -6.75 -0.55
C VAL A 141 -1.70 -6.94 -2.04
N ALA A 142 -2.95 -6.84 -2.49
CA ALA A 142 -3.26 -6.97 -3.90
C ALA A 142 -2.44 -5.96 -4.72
N THR A 143 -1.79 -6.46 -5.77
CA THR A 143 -0.81 -5.68 -6.54
C THR A 143 -1.05 -5.88 -8.02
N GLU A 144 -1.13 -4.80 -8.77
CA GLU A 144 -1.26 -4.78 -10.21
C GLU A 144 -0.17 -3.92 -10.84
N ASN A 145 0.33 -4.37 -12.00
CA ASN A 145 1.25 -3.58 -12.81
C ASN A 145 0.60 -3.25 -14.15
N LEU A 146 0.60 -1.98 -14.49
CA LEU A 146 0.07 -1.47 -15.75
C LEU A 146 1.07 -0.54 -16.41
N CYS A 147 1.73 -1.01 -17.46
CA CYS A 147 2.73 -0.26 -18.22
C CYS A 147 3.85 0.33 -17.32
N GLY A 148 4.27 -0.43 -16.30
CA GLY A 148 5.28 0.00 -15.32
C GLY A 148 4.71 0.71 -14.10
N PHE A 149 3.48 1.22 -14.14
CA PHE A 149 2.82 1.77 -12.96
C PHE A 149 2.36 0.66 -12.03
N ILE A 150 2.74 0.75 -10.77
CA ILE A 150 2.40 -0.22 -9.72
C ILE A 150 1.23 0.31 -8.92
N PHE A 151 0.17 -0.49 -8.84
CA PHE A 151 -1.03 -0.22 -8.06
C PHE A 151 -1.16 -1.24 -6.94
N VAL A 152 -1.65 -0.79 -5.79
CA VAL A 152 -1.93 -1.64 -4.61
C VAL A 152 -3.37 -1.43 -4.15
N ASN A 153 -3.95 -2.47 -3.54
CA ASN A 153 -5.28 -2.39 -2.93
C ASN A 153 -5.26 -3.19 -1.62
N LEU A 154 -5.67 -2.57 -0.52
CA LEU A 154 -5.59 -3.13 0.82
C LEU A 154 -6.84 -3.94 1.20
N ASP A 155 -7.88 -3.96 0.37
CA ASP A 155 -9.08 -4.75 0.63
C ASP A 155 -8.77 -6.25 0.53
N ASP A 156 -9.34 -7.05 1.42
CA ASP A 156 -9.25 -8.52 1.37
C ASP A 156 -9.92 -9.10 0.11
N ARG A 157 -10.84 -8.35 -0.48
CA ARG A 157 -11.55 -8.69 -1.72
C ARG A 157 -11.56 -7.50 -2.66
N PRO A 158 -10.41 -7.14 -3.24
CA PRO A 158 -10.27 -5.96 -4.06
C PRO A 158 -11.18 -6.03 -5.28
N VAL A 159 -11.71 -4.88 -5.68
CA VAL A 159 -12.44 -4.77 -6.95
C VAL A 159 -11.52 -5.14 -8.11
N ASP A 160 -12.10 -5.78 -9.13
CA ASP A 160 -11.37 -6.18 -10.33
C ASP A 160 -10.67 -4.97 -10.99
N PHE A 161 -9.36 -5.10 -11.25
CA PHE A 161 -8.57 -4.09 -11.94
C PHE A 161 -8.78 -4.09 -13.46
N GLY A 162 -9.39 -5.12 -14.00
CA GLY A 162 -9.61 -5.30 -15.44
C GLY A 162 -10.26 -4.12 -16.14
N PRO A 163 -11.36 -3.55 -15.62
CA PRO A 163 -12.00 -2.35 -16.18
C PRO A 163 -11.06 -1.14 -16.26
N ALA A 164 -10.31 -0.87 -15.19
CA ALA A 164 -9.32 0.21 -15.15
C ALA A 164 -8.18 -0.05 -16.16
N ARG A 165 -7.66 -1.27 -16.22
CA ARG A 165 -6.66 -1.69 -17.21
C ARG A 165 -7.14 -1.44 -18.63
N LYS A 166 -8.34 -1.90 -18.96
CA LYS A 166 -8.93 -1.72 -20.31
C LYS A 166 -9.05 -0.26 -20.72
N GLN A 167 -9.34 0.61 -19.77
CA GLN A 167 -9.48 2.05 -20.02
C GLN A 167 -8.12 2.76 -20.12
N LEU A 168 -7.19 2.45 -19.23
CA LEU A 168 -5.93 3.19 -19.10
C LEU A 168 -4.83 2.70 -20.04
N GLU A 169 -4.74 1.38 -20.29
CA GLU A 169 -3.66 0.80 -21.11
C GLU A 169 -3.56 1.44 -22.50
N PRO A 170 -4.66 1.65 -23.27
CA PRO A 170 -4.59 2.32 -24.55
C PRO A 170 -4.08 3.76 -24.50
N MET A 171 -4.22 4.42 -23.36
CA MET A 171 -3.75 5.79 -23.14
C MET A 171 -2.28 5.83 -22.74
N LEU A 172 -1.83 4.88 -21.94
CA LEU A 172 -0.48 4.83 -21.37
C LEU A 172 0.54 4.21 -22.32
N LYS A 173 0.18 3.10 -22.96
CA LYS A 173 1.07 2.34 -23.82
C LYS A 173 1.70 3.14 -24.96
N PRO A 174 0.97 4.02 -25.69
CA PRO A 174 1.57 4.86 -26.75
C PRO A 174 2.59 5.87 -26.21
N GLN A 175 2.53 6.21 -24.92
CA GLN A 175 3.47 7.14 -24.29
C GLN A 175 4.83 6.49 -23.96
N GLY A 176 4.94 5.15 -24.07
CA GLY A 176 6.16 4.40 -23.76
C GLY A 176 6.59 4.52 -22.31
N VAL A 177 5.63 4.68 -21.39
CA VAL A 177 5.88 4.86 -19.95
C VAL A 177 6.52 3.62 -19.32
N ASP A 178 6.31 2.44 -19.88
CA ASP A 178 6.96 1.18 -19.52
C ASP A 178 8.50 1.23 -19.62
N ARG A 179 9.03 2.17 -20.41
CA ARG A 179 10.47 2.41 -20.58
C ARG A 179 10.97 3.62 -19.79
N ALA A 180 10.11 4.22 -18.99
CA ALA A 180 10.45 5.37 -18.16
C ALA A 180 11.59 5.03 -17.18
N LYS A 181 12.32 6.07 -16.77
CA LYS A 181 13.35 6.01 -15.73
C LYS A 181 13.22 7.22 -14.83
N VAL A 182 13.58 7.05 -13.56
CA VAL A 182 13.63 8.17 -12.64
C VAL A 182 14.79 9.09 -13.04
N ALA A 183 14.47 10.30 -13.46
CA ALA A 183 15.48 11.33 -13.73
C ALA A 183 15.83 12.08 -12.43
N ARG A 184 14.83 12.45 -11.65
CA ARG A 184 14.96 13.17 -10.37
C ARG A 184 13.70 12.99 -9.54
N ALA A 185 13.86 12.79 -8.23
CA ALA A 185 12.78 12.90 -7.25
C ALA A 185 12.95 14.22 -6.46
N VAL A 186 11.85 14.94 -6.27
CA VAL A 186 11.82 16.15 -5.43
C VAL A 186 10.67 16.01 -4.46
N ASN A 187 10.98 16.03 -3.17
CA ASN A 187 9.99 15.88 -2.11
C ASN A 187 9.74 17.22 -1.45
N TYR A 188 8.47 17.55 -1.25
CA TYR A 188 8.03 18.71 -0.50
C TYR A 188 7.14 18.28 0.66
N THR A 189 7.35 18.85 1.82
CA THR A 189 6.45 18.72 2.96
C THR A 189 5.63 19.98 3.09
N VAL A 190 4.32 19.87 2.97
CA VAL A 190 3.38 20.99 3.09
C VAL A 190 2.50 20.74 4.31
N ARG A 191 2.36 21.76 5.16
CA ARG A 191 1.40 21.73 6.27
C ARG A 191 0.06 22.22 5.73
N ALA A 192 -0.75 21.31 5.26
CA ALA A 192 -2.07 21.58 4.72
C ALA A 192 -2.98 20.38 4.98
N ASN A 193 -4.26 20.62 4.98
CA ASN A 193 -5.26 19.56 4.85
C ASN A 193 -5.30 19.12 3.37
N TRP A 194 -5.78 17.95 3.16
CA TRP A 194 -5.92 17.37 1.82
C TRP A 194 -7.23 17.76 1.14
#